data_aa4ec5ba40a49463e801f7fbddd95234
#
_entry.id   aa4ec5ba40a49463e801f7fbddd95234
#
_cell.length_a   1.000
_cell.length_b   1.000
_cell.length_c   1.000
_cell.angle_alpha   90.00
_cell.angle_beta   90.00
_cell.angle_gamma   90.00
#
_symmetry.space_group_name_H-M   'P 1'
#
loop_
_entity.id
_entity.type
_entity.pdbx_description
1 polymer ?
#
loop_
_entity_poly.entity_id
_entity_poly.type
_entity_poly.pdbx_seq_one_letter_code
_entity_poly.pdbx_strand_id
1 'polypeptide(L)'
;MNKLNLFNLHTLIRIFFFFIFLNYLYFSIRLTIRENSWIAGDWLMNYEAGILRRGFSGEIILLISKISSISVTYLLIFIQTSLFLTFLYFLFNILYKKKINLWFLFLLFSPVTIAFTFYDPLTVGRKEVIFFAFYTIYVSFLLKNLKWSIIRNLAYFLIGCIFVLIHEIFIFFSTFFIFSKIFYLYKKNIKINIINLSNELFLIIGSLIAAIILVFFSSNDPNLKELVCNRLIDNGLSPEICTGALTEIFFSNYLNSYKSFGLFEYIISYGYIKTYTIAILLFFTPLILFLFFQKLDKKDIKIFIIFLIFQLIFVASIFIVVNDWGRYLNIYFILILVFVSYFFLEEKVREIKKFNFKRLIIVFFLILYATSWHMPHCCQKNLGKGLESFKDRIFFRINNPTKYNDLSRKIILKLLRVNEHK
;
A
#
# COMPACT_ATOMS: atom_id res chain seq x y z
N MET A 1 34.41 30.30 -6.17
CA MET A 1 34.05 28.89 -6.32
C MET A 1 32.89 28.59 -5.37
N ASN A 2 31.67 28.57 -5.91
CA ASN A 2 30.48 28.21 -5.14
C ASN A 2 30.59 26.73 -4.71
N LYS A 3 30.76 26.49 -3.41
CA LYS A 3 30.73 25.15 -2.83
C LYS A 3 29.38 24.51 -3.19
N LEU A 4 29.42 23.54 -4.06
CA LEU A 4 28.31 22.63 -4.35
C LEU A 4 27.74 22.12 -3.01
N ASN A 5 26.62 22.69 -2.60
CA ASN A 5 25.78 22.13 -1.52
C ASN A 5 25.12 20.85 -2.06
N LEU A 6 25.93 19.82 -2.31
CA LEU A 6 25.58 18.57 -2.99
C LEU A 6 24.58 17.70 -2.21
N PHE A 7 24.24 18.01 -0.96
CA PHE A 7 23.31 17.21 -0.16
C PHE A 7 22.19 18.04 0.47
N ASN A 8 21.32 18.58 -0.37
CA ASN A 8 20.01 18.98 0.11
C ASN A 8 19.15 17.70 0.30
N LEU A 9 18.78 17.39 1.55
CA LEU A 9 17.95 16.21 1.89
C LEU A 9 16.68 16.12 1.05
N HIS A 10 16.09 17.24 0.67
CA HIS A 10 14.92 17.26 -0.22
C HIS A 10 15.28 16.80 -1.64
N THR A 11 16.48 17.06 -2.12
CA THR A 11 16.94 16.53 -3.42
C THR A 11 17.13 15.02 -3.35
N LEU A 12 17.70 14.50 -2.26
CA LEU A 12 17.82 13.05 -2.04
C LEU A 12 16.43 12.38 -2.04
N ILE A 13 15.46 12.97 -1.35
CA ILE A 13 14.08 12.44 -1.31
C ILE A 13 13.43 12.50 -2.70
N ARG A 14 13.65 13.57 -3.50
CA ARG A 14 13.15 13.64 -4.89
C ARG A 14 13.73 12.51 -5.74
N ILE A 15 15.04 12.32 -5.67
CA ILE A 15 15.74 11.25 -6.40
C ILE A 15 15.19 9.89 -5.96
N PHE A 16 15.05 9.64 -4.67
CA PHE A 16 14.48 8.40 -4.15
C PHE A 16 13.05 8.17 -4.65
N PHE A 17 12.16 9.17 -4.57
CA PHE A 17 10.78 9.03 -5.04
C PHE A 17 10.71 8.81 -6.55
N PHE A 18 11.59 9.46 -7.31
CA PHE A 18 11.69 9.25 -8.76
C PHE A 18 12.07 7.80 -9.08
N PHE A 19 13.10 7.25 -8.44
CA PHE A 19 13.49 5.85 -8.65
C PHE A 19 12.44 4.84 -8.20
N ILE A 20 11.80 5.09 -7.07
CA ILE A 20 10.68 4.25 -6.60
C ILE A 20 9.52 4.30 -7.59
N PHE A 21 9.17 5.48 -8.12
CA PHE A 21 8.12 5.61 -9.13
C PHE A 21 8.48 4.88 -10.43
N LEU A 22 9.69 5.02 -10.94
CA LEU A 22 10.13 4.31 -12.13
C LEU A 22 10.09 2.79 -11.94
N ASN A 23 10.54 2.31 -10.78
CA ASN A 23 10.45 0.89 -10.44
C ASN A 23 8.98 0.41 -10.38
N TYR A 24 8.11 1.19 -9.74
CA TYR A 24 6.70 0.87 -9.66
C TYR A 24 6.05 0.85 -11.05
N LEU A 25 6.29 1.86 -11.87
CA LEU A 25 5.80 1.95 -13.25
C LEU A 25 6.24 0.74 -14.07
N TYR A 26 7.53 0.40 -14.03
CA TYR A 26 8.07 -0.76 -14.75
C TYR A 26 7.38 -2.07 -14.35
N PHE A 27 7.23 -2.33 -13.05
CA PHE A 27 6.60 -3.58 -12.61
C PHE A 27 5.08 -3.56 -12.78
N SER A 28 4.41 -2.42 -12.63
CA SER A 28 2.98 -2.29 -12.92
C SER A 28 2.69 -2.64 -14.39
N ILE A 29 3.44 -2.05 -15.33
CA ILE A 29 3.34 -2.38 -16.76
C ILE A 29 3.61 -3.87 -17.00
N ARG A 30 4.73 -4.37 -16.50
CA ARG A 30 5.17 -5.76 -16.74
C ARG A 30 4.17 -6.79 -16.20
N LEU A 31 3.70 -6.61 -14.99
CA LEU A 31 2.82 -7.59 -14.33
C LEU A 31 1.40 -7.52 -14.88
N THR A 32 0.91 -6.34 -15.25
CA THR A 32 -0.42 -6.17 -15.82
C THR A 32 -0.50 -6.66 -17.27
N ILE A 33 0.52 -6.38 -18.10
CA ILE A 33 0.57 -6.90 -19.48
C ILE A 33 0.67 -8.43 -19.51
N ARG A 34 1.33 -9.02 -18.52
CA ARG A 34 1.39 -10.48 -18.35
C ARG A 34 0.12 -11.06 -17.75
N GLU A 35 -0.84 -10.23 -17.46
CA GLU A 35 -2.11 -10.64 -16.84
C GLU A 35 -1.87 -11.46 -15.57
N ASN A 36 -0.94 -10.98 -14.72
CA ASN A 36 -0.64 -11.67 -13.46
C ASN A 36 -1.91 -11.89 -12.66
N SER A 37 -2.26 -13.16 -12.43
CA SER A 37 -3.53 -13.56 -11.82
C SER A 37 -3.74 -13.09 -10.39
N TRP A 38 -2.66 -12.79 -9.66
CA TRP A 38 -2.71 -12.25 -8.29
C TRP A 38 -2.84 -10.73 -8.25
N ILE A 39 -2.37 -10.02 -9.28
CA ILE A 39 -2.39 -8.55 -9.33
C ILE A 39 -3.51 -8.09 -10.23
N ALA A 40 -3.45 -8.40 -11.53
CA ALA A 40 -4.49 -8.00 -12.47
C ALA A 40 -5.82 -8.71 -12.17
N GLY A 41 -5.78 -10.02 -11.84
CA GLY A 41 -6.96 -10.78 -11.45
C GLY A 41 -7.67 -10.21 -10.21
N ASP A 42 -6.91 -9.78 -9.19
CA ASP A 42 -7.52 -9.13 -8.00
C ASP A 42 -8.28 -7.84 -8.37
N TRP A 43 -7.70 -6.97 -9.20
CA TRP A 43 -8.36 -5.74 -9.64
C TRP A 43 -9.60 -5.97 -10.50
N LEU A 44 -9.64 -7.05 -11.30
CA LEU A 44 -10.66 -7.31 -12.30
C LEU A 44 -11.79 -8.25 -11.83
N MET A 45 -11.79 -8.60 -10.54
CA MET A 45 -12.99 -9.20 -9.96
C MET A 45 -14.19 -8.32 -10.25
N ASN A 46 -15.32 -8.94 -10.68
CA ASN A 46 -16.51 -8.23 -11.14
C ASN A 46 -17.79 -8.87 -10.59
N TYR A 47 -18.92 -8.27 -10.88
CA TYR A 47 -20.22 -8.67 -10.34
C TYR A 47 -21.06 -9.57 -11.30
N GLU A 48 -20.44 -10.22 -12.28
CA GLU A 48 -21.16 -11.11 -13.21
C GLU A 48 -21.84 -12.28 -12.50
N ALA A 49 -21.23 -12.77 -11.45
CA ALA A 49 -21.77 -13.83 -10.60
C ALA A 49 -22.58 -13.31 -9.38
N GLY A 50 -23.03 -12.05 -9.40
CA GLY A 50 -23.68 -11.39 -8.27
C GLY A 50 -22.71 -10.65 -7.36
N ILE A 51 -23.11 -10.35 -6.12
CA ILE A 51 -22.27 -9.61 -5.18
C ILE A 51 -21.06 -10.46 -4.81
N LEU A 52 -19.88 -10.01 -5.21
CA LEU A 52 -18.61 -10.68 -4.94
C LEU A 52 -17.69 -9.74 -4.14
N ARG A 53 -16.94 -10.32 -3.20
CA ARG A 53 -15.87 -9.58 -2.51
C ARG A 53 -14.89 -9.01 -3.53
N ARG A 54 -14.48 -7.75 -3.33
CA ARG A 54 -13.51 -7.04 -4.20
C ARG A 54 -14.00 -6.79 -5.63
N GLY A 55 -15.30 -7.04 -5.93
CA GLY A 55 -15.84 -6.95 -7.28
C GLY A 55 -15.97 -5.53 -7.84
N PHE A 56 -16.07 -4.53 -6.98
CA PHE A 56 -16.40 -3.15 -7.41
C PHE A 56 -15.37 -2.55 -8.36
N SER A 57 -14.07 -2.75 -8.11
CA SER A 57 -13.01 -2.21 -8.98
C SER A 57 -13.05 -2.79 -10.38
N GLY A 58 -13.24 -4.09 -10.52
CA GLY A 58 -13.31 -4.75 -11.81
C GLY A 58 -14.56 -4.34 -12.57
N GLU A 59 -15.71 -4.23 -11.89
CA GLU A 59 -16.96 -3.76 -12.53
C GLU A 59 -16.77 -2.38 -13.15
N ILE A 60 -16.20 -1.43 -12.42
CA ILE A 60 -15.95 -0.08 -12.93
C ILE A 60 -14.94 -0.08 -14.08
N ILE A 61 -13.85 -0.85 -13.97
CA ILE A 61 -12.82 -0.91 -15.03
C ILE A 61 -13.41 -1.51 -16.31
N LEU A 62 -14.18 -2.59 -16.22
CA LEU A 62 -14.82 -3.21 -17.36
C LEU A 62 -15.86 -2.28 -18.00
N LEU A 63 -16.65 -1.58 -17.17
CA LEU A 63 -17.61 -0.58 -17.66
C LEU A 63 -16.91 0.57 -18.41
N ILE A 64 -15.85 1.13 -17.85
CA ILE A 64 -15.08 2.20 -18.50
C ILE A 64 -14.46 1.69 -19.80
N SER A 65 -13.89 0.48 -19.82
CA SER A 65 -13.33 -0.15 -21.01
C SER A 65 -14.37 -0.27 -22.11
N LYS A 66 -15.58 -0.72 -21.78
CA LYS A 66 -16.68 -0.87 -22.73
C LYS A 66 -17.12 0.47 -23.32
N ILE A 67 -17.24 1.52 -22.49
CA ILE A 67 -17.69 2.85 -22.93
C ILE A 67 -16.59 3.56 -23.75
N SER A 68 -15.34 3.49 -23.31
CA SER A 68 -14.23 4.23 -23.92
C SER A 68 -13.52 3.47 -25.03
N SER A 69 -13.83 2.17 -25.23
CA SER A 69 -13.10 1.26 -26.14
C SER A 69 -11.59 1.16 -25.83
N ILE A 70 -11.17 1.56 -24.63
CA ILE A 70 -9.78 1.43 -24.16
C ILE A 70 -9.61 0.03 -23.57
N SER A 71 -8.53 -0.67 -23.94
CA SER A 71 -8.21 -1.99 -23.37
C SER A 71 -8.16 -1.96 -21.84
N VAL A 72 -8.77 -2.98 -21.22
CA VAL A 72 -8.77 -3.22 -19.77
C VAL A 72 -7.36 -3.15 -19.18
N THR A 73 -6.37 -3.73 -19.88
CA THR A 73 -4.96 -3.73 -19.47
C THR A 73 -4.39 -2.31 -19.35
N TYR A 74 -4.66 -1.43 -20.32
CA TYR A 74 -4.18 -0.05 -20.28
C TYR A 74 -4.85 0.78 -19.19
N LEU A 75 -6.17 0.62 -19.03
CA LEU A 75 -6.91 1.27 -17.95
C LEU A 75 -6.34 0.87 -16.58
N LEU A 76 -6.06 -0.41 -16.40
CA LEU A 76 -5.52 -0.92 -15.16
C LEU A 76 -4.13 -0.34 -14.85
N ILE A 77 -3.21 -0.32 -15.84
CA ILE A 77 -1.89 0.31 -15.68
C ILE A 77 -2.04 1.79 -15.33
N PHE A 78 -2.92 2.50 -16.03
CA PHE A 78 -3.16 3.92 -15.80
C PHE A 78 -3.68 4.19 -14.37
N ILE A 79 -4.66 3.41 -13.91
CA ILE A 79 -5.22 3.55 -12.55
C ILE A 79 -4.15 3.28 -11.49
N GLN A 80 -3.44 2.15 -11.59
CA GLN A 80 -2.41 1.77 -10.61
C GLN A 80 -1.30 2.82 -10.51
N THR A 81 -0.78 3.26 -11.66
CA THR A 81 0.33 4.23 -11.70
C THR A 81 -0.09 5.63 -11.27
N SER A 82 -1.31 6.07 -11.65
CA SER A 82 -1.85 7.36 -11.23
C SER A 82 -2.09 7.43 -9.73
N LEU A 83 -2.62 6.37 -9.12
CA LEU A 83 -2.82 6.29 -7.68
C LEU A 83 -1.49 6.33 -6.93
N PHE A 84 -0.49 5.58 -7.40
CA PHE A 84 0.84 5.59 -6.76
C PHE A 84 1.55 6.94 -6.92
N LEU A 85 1.46 7.55 -8.08
CA LEU A 85 1.98 8.90 -8.31
C LEU A 85 1.29 9.93 -7.40
N THR A 86 -0.03 9.83 -7.25
CA THR A 86 -0.82 10.66 -6.35
C THR A 86 -0.34 10.51 -4.91
N PHE A 87 -0.14 9.29 -4.44
CA PHE A 87 0.43 9.02 -3.12
C PHE A 87 1.79 9.69 -2.93
N LEU A 88 2.73 9.46 -3.85
CA LEU A 88 4.08 10.04 -3.76
C LEU A 88 4.05 11.57 -3.83
N TYR A 89 3.21 12.15 -4.70
CA TYR A 89 3.07 13.59 -4.84
C TYR A 89 2.60 14.24 -3.54
N PHE A 90 1.52 13.73 -2.94
CA PHE A 90 1.02 14.31 -1.70
C PHE A 90 1.94 14.06 -0.51
N LEU A 91 2.57 12.90 -0.42
CA LEU A 91 3.58 12.65 0.60
C LEU A 91 4.78 13.60 0.43
N PHE A 92 5.25 13.80 -0.80
CA PHE A 92 6.32 14.75 -1.07
C PHE A 92 5.93 16.17 -0.67
N ASN A 93 4.70 16.60 -0.97
CA ASN A 93 4.20 17.93 -0.57
C ASN A 93 4.15 18.11 0.94
N ILE A 94 3.79 17.07 1.70
CA ILE A 94 3.89 17.09 3.16
C ILE A 94 5.36 17.29 3.58
N LEU A 95 6.28 16.48 3.05
CA LEU A 95 7.69 16.48 3.43
C LEU A 95 8.43 17.75 3.00
N TYR A 96 8.07 18.33 1.86
CA TYR A 96 8.72 19.52 1.31
C TYR A 96 8.65 20.73 2.25
N LYS A 97 7.54 20.84 2.99
CA LYS A 97 7.28 21.93 3.96
C LYS A 97 7.91 21.68 5.33
N LYS A 98 8.51 20.52 5.55
CA LYS A 98 8.96 20.04 6.87
C LYS A 98 10.50 20.02 6.97
N LYS A 99 10.98 20.19 8.20
CA LYS A 99 12.38 19.99 8.56
C LYS A 99 12.62 18.51 8.79
N ILE A 100 13.32 17.88 7.86
CA ILE A 100 13.59 16.45 7.92
C ILE A 100 14.84 16.22 8.74
N ASN A 101 14.77 15.37 9.76
CA ASN A 101 15.91 14.90 10.51
C ASN A 101 16.42 13.54 9.99
N LEU A 102 17.62 13.16 10.37
CA LEU A 102 18.23 11.92 9.89
C LEU A 102 17.51 10.66 10.37
N TRP A 103 16.92 10.66 11.57
CA TRP A 103 16.17 9.51 12.08
C TRP A 103 14.89 9.27 11.31
N PHE A 104 14.24 10.33 10.83
CA PHE A 104 13.09 10.20 9.95
C PHE A 104 13.45 9.53 8.61
N LEU A 105 14.69 9.72 8.11
CA LEU A 105 15.13 9.05 6.88
C LEU A 105 15.18 7.53 7.02
N PHE A 106 15.48 7.00 8.22
CA PHE A 106 15.39 5.56 8.45
C PHE A 106 13.96 5.04 8.29
N LEU A 107 12.95 5.82 8.68
CA LEU A 107 11.55 5.45 8.44
C LEU A 107 11.19 5.55 6.96
N LEU A 108 11.61 6.64 6.30
CA LEU A 108 11.29 6.89 4.90
C LEU A 108 11.92 5.87 3.95
N PHE A 109 13.19 5.51 4.18
CA PHE A 109 13.95 4.54 3.37
C PHE A 109 13.83 3.11 3.89
N SER A 110 13.00 2.87 4.90
CA SER A 110 12.79 1.53 5.43
C SER A 110 12.29 0.56 4.36
N PRO A 111 12.85 -0.66 4.28
CA PRO A 111 12.40 -1.69 3.35
C PRO A 111 10.94 -2.13 3.52
N VAL A 112 10.29 -1.75 4.61
CA VAL A 112 8.90 -2.09 4.91
C VAL A 112 7.91 -0.95 4.64
N THR A 113 8.37 0.20 4.14
CA THR A 113 7.53 1.35 3.80
C THR A 113 7.46 1.53 2.28
N ILE A 114 7.79 2.71 1.76
CA ILE A 114 7.71 3.01 0.33
C ILE A 114 8.65 2.12 -0.50
N ALA A 115 9.83 1.76 0.06
CA ALA A 115 10.79 0.89 -0.60
C ALA A 115 10.33 -0.59 -0.67
N PHE A 116 9.26 -0.98 -0.01
CA PHE A 116 8.74 -2.35 -0.03
C PHE A 116 8.47 -2.85 -1.45
N THR A 117 7.85 -2.03 -2.30
CA THR A 117 7.58 -2.35 -3.70
C THR A 117 8.86 -2.54 -4.54
N PHE A 118 9.98 -1.94 -4.12
CA PHE A 118 11.27 -2.13 -4.76
C PHE A 118 11.88 -3.50 -4.45
N TYR A 119 11.76 -3.94 -3.21
CA TYR A 119 12.29 -5.22 -2.75
C TYR A 119 11.40 -6.41 -3.10
N ASP A 120 10.09 -6.20 -3.09
CA ASP A 120 9.11 -7.23 -3.42
C ASP A 120 8.18 -6.78 -4.57
N PRO A 121 8.56 -7.05 -5.83
CA PRO A 121 7.78 -6.62 -6.99
C PRO A 121 6.36 -7.18 -7.06
N LEU A 122 6.06 -8.30 -6.39
CA LEU A 122 4.72 -8.87 -6.37
C LEU A 122 3.72 -8.04 -5.54
N THR A 123 4.22 -7.02 -4.86
CA THR A 123 3.38 -6.05 -4.14
C THR A 123 3.05 -4.81 -4.97
N VAL A 124 3.70 -4.65 -6.13
CA VAL A 124 3.41 -3.55 -7.05
C VAL A 124 2.05 -3.74 -7.70
N GLY A 125 1.30 -2.67 -7.86
CA GLY A 125 0.01 -2.69 -8.52
C GLY A 125 -1.13 -3.32 -7.70
N ARG A 126 -0.94 -3.55 -6.41
CA ARG A 126 -2.00 -4.04 -5.51
C ARG A 126 -2.98 -2.92 -5.15
N LYS A 127 -4.20 -3.28 -4.78
CA LYS A 127 -5.30 -2.35 -4.44
C LYS A 127 -5.00 -1.45 -3.25
N GLU A 128 -4.09 -1.82 -2.39
CA GLU A 128 -3.68 -1.05 -1.20
C GLU A 128 -3.18 0.37 -1.56
N VAL A 129 -2.72 0.59 -2.78
CA VAL A 129 -2.30 1.91 -3.27
C VAL A 129 -3.43 2.95 -3.18
N ILE A 130 -4.70 2.52 -3.26
CA ILE A 130 -5.88 3.38 -3.08
C ILE A 130 -5.88 3.97 -1.66
N PHE A 131 -5.58 3.14 -0.66
CA PHE A 131 -5.55 3.56 0.75
C PHE A 131 -4.42 4.56 0.99
N PHE A 132 -3.25 4.32 0.40
CA PHE A 132 -2.10 5.23 0.50
C PHE A 132 -2.41 6.59 -0.12
N ALA A 133 -2.95 6.61 -1.35
CA ALA A 133 -3.32 7.83 -2.04
C ALA A 133 -4.39 8.61 -1.27
N PHE A 134 -5.46 7.94 -0.87
CA PHE A 134 -6.57 8.61 -0.18
C PHE A 134 -6.16 9.11 1.20
N TYR A 135 -5.39 8.33 1.99
CA TYR A 135 -4.96 8.77 3.30
C TYR A 135 -4.01 9.97 3.24
N THR A 136 -3.10 10.02 2.27
CA THR A 136 -2.23 11.19 2.08
C THR A 136 -2.99 12.43 1.65
N ILE A 137 -3.99 12.30 0.75
CA ILE A 137 -4.92 13.38 0.39
C ILE A 137 -5.69 13.84 1.62
N TYR A 138 -6.25 12.91 2.38
CA TYR A 138 -7.03 13.21 3.58
C TYR A 138 -6.20 14.03 4.57
N VAL A 139 -5.02 13.57 4.94
CA VAL A 139 -4.14 14.26 5.90
C VAL A 139 -3.70 15.63 5.37
N SER A 140 -3.47 15.76 4.05
CA SER A 140 -3.01 17.02 3.46
C SER A 140 -4.08 18.11 3.41
N PHE A 141 -5.33 17.75 3.09
CA PHE A 141 -6.40 18.70 2.78
C PHE A 141 -7.66 18.53 3.63
N LEU A 142 -8.16 17.30 3.74
CA LEU A 142 -9.50 17.04 4.26
C LEU A 142 -9.54 17.09 5.79
N LEU A 143 -8.45 16.75 6.44
CA LEU A 143 -8.30 16.73 7.90
C LEU A 143 -8.65 18.08 8.56
N LYS A 144 -8.34 19.19 7.92
CA LYS A 144 -8.55 20.55 8.41
C LYS A 144 -10.01 21.01 8.35
N ASN A 145 -10.86 20.30 7.62
CA ASN A 145 -12.27 20.68 7.47
C ASN A 145 -13.03 20.40 8.76
N LEU A 146 -13.51 21.48 9.41
CA LEU A 146 -14.27 21.41 10.66
C LEU A 146 -15.76 21.70 10.47
N LYS A 147 -16.16 22.22 9.30
CA LYS A 147 -17.55 22.56 9.04
C LYS A 147 -18.40 21.28 8.88
N TRP A 148 -19.46 21.17 9.63
CA TRP A 148 -20.45 20.12 9.42
C TRP A 148 -21.18 20.32 8.09
N SER A 149 -21.40 19.24 7.34
CA SER A 149 -22.17 19.27 6.09
C SER A 149 -22.70 17.87 5.80
N ILE A 150 -24.00 17.77 5.57
CA ILE A 150 -24.64 16.48 5.26
C ILE A 150 -24.09 15.86 3.97
N ILE A 151 -23.83 16.70 2.96
CA ILE A 151 -23.26 16.24 1.67
C ILE A 151 -21.87 15.60 1.89
N ARG A 152 -21.02 16.21 2.74
CA ARG A 152 -19.71 15.63 3.04
C ARG A 152 -19.81 14.35 3.85
N ASN A 153 -20.68 14.33 4.85
CA ASN A 153 -20.90 13.12 5.64
C ASN A 153 -21.37 11.98 4.73
N LEU A 154 -22.30 12.24 3.80
CA LEU A 154 -22.74 11.27 2.81
C LEU A 154 -21.59 10.84 1.87
N ALA A 155 -20.75 11.79 1.39
CA ALA A 155 -19.59 11.47 0.57
C ALA A 155 -18.61 10.57 1.32
N TYR A 156 -18.30 10.84 2.60
CA TYR A 156 -17.42 9.99 3.41
C TYR A 156 -18.04 8.61 3.67
N PHE A 157 -19.34 8.54 3.89
CA PHE A 157 -20.07 7.28 3.99
C PHE A 157 -19.91 6.44 2.70
N LEU A 158 -20.17 7.04 1.55
CA LEU A 158 -20.02 6.36 0.25
C LEU A 158 -18.56 5.94 -0.03
N ILE A 159 -17.58 6.78 0.33
CA ILE A 159 -16.16 6.44 0.23
C ILE A 159 -15.83 5.21 1.10
N GLY A 160 -16.36 5.17 2.32
CA GLY A 160 -16.20 4.01 3.21
C GLY A 160 -16.77 2.73 2.61
N CYS A 161 -17.98 2.79 2.05
CA CYS A 161 -18.60 1.68 1.35
C CYS A 161 -17.76 1.23 0.15
N ILE A 162 -17.40 2.15 -0.74
CA ILE A 162 -16.63 1.87 -1.96
C ILE A 162 -15.28 1.21 -1.63
N PHE A 163 -14.56 1.70 -0.63
CA PHE A 163 -13.26 1.15 -0.29
C PHE A 163 -13.35 -0.29 0.22
N VAL A 164 -14.36 -0.62 1.02
CA VAL A 164 -14.58 -1.99 1.46
C VAL A 164 -15.02 -2.90 0.31
N LEU A 165 -15.86 -2.39 -0.62
CA LEU A 165 -16.23 -3.12 -1.84
C LEU A 165 -15.05 -3.34 -2.80
N ILE A 166 -14.06 -2.45 -2.79
CA ILE A 166 -12.79 -2.63 -3.53
C ILE A 166 -11.88 -3.61 -2.80
N HIS A 167 -11.75 -3.46 -1.46
CA HIS A 167 -10.90 -4.33 -0.64
C HIS A 167 -11.36 -4.30 0.82
N GLU A 168 -11.90 -5.40 1.29
CA GLU A 168 -12.52 -5.54 2.62
C GLU A 168 -11.61 -5.19 3.79
N ILE A 169 -10.29 -5.28 3.61
CA ILE A 169 -9.31 -4.94 4.66
C ILE A 169 -9.34 -3.47 5.04
N PHE A 170 -9.89 -2.60 4.21
CA PHE A 170 -9.97 -1.17 4.50
C PHE A 170 -10.62 -0.88 5.85
N ILE A 171 -11.58 -1.72 6.27
CA ILE A 171 -12.27 -1.56 7.56
C ILE A 171 -11.28 -1.49 8.74
N PHE A 172 -10.22 -2.30 8.72
CA PHE A 172 -9.21 -2.34 9.80
C PHE A 172 -8.32 -1.10 9.81
N PHE A 173 -8.15 -0.44 8.66
CA PHE A 173 -7.32 0.76 8.53
C PHE A 173 -8.13 2.06 8.55
N SER A 174 -9.47 2.00 8.48
CA SER A 174 -10.35 3.17 8.54
C SER A 174 -10.21 3.97 9.84
N THR A 175 -9.82 3.32 10.93
CA THR A 175 -9.56 3.93 12.24
C THR A 175 -8.39 4.94 12.21
N PHE A 176 -7.46 4.86 11.24
CA PHE A 176 -6.42 5.87 11.06
C PHE A 176 -6.99 7.26 10.75
N PHE A 177 -8.11 7.34 10.05
CA PHE A 177 -8.76 8.60 9.69
C PHE A 177 -9.32 9.30 10.92
N ILE A 178 -10.11 8.58 11.73
CA ILE A 178 -10.69 9.17 12.95
C ILE A 178 -9.62 9.53 13.97
N PHE A 179 -8.59 8.69 14.14
CA PHE A 179 -7.49 9.01 15.03
C PHE A 179 -6.70 10.23 14.57
N SER A 180 -6.39 10.35 13.29
CA SER A 180 -5.74 11.55 12.73
C SER A 180 -6.55 12.80 13.00
N LYS A 181 -7.91 12.71 12.92
CA LYS A 181 -8.80 13.83 13.24
C LYS A 181 -8.77 14.17 14.72
N ILE A 182 -8.89 13.18 15.60
CA ILE A 182 -8.81 13.36 17.05
C ILE A 182 -7.47 14.03 17.42
N PHE A 183 -6.36 13.53 16.87
CA PHE A 183 -5.04 14.08 17.13
C PHE A 183 -4.89 15.51 16.61
N TYR A 184 -5.45 15.81 15.44
CA TYR A 184 -5.48 17.17 14.89
C TYR A 184 -6.27 18.13 15.78
N LEU A 185 -7.49 17.74 16.23
CA LEU A 185 -8.31 18.54 17.12
C LEU A 185 -7.60 18.80 18.45
N TYR A 186 -6.99 17.75 19.03
CA TYR A 186 -6.18 17.84 20.24
C TYR A 186 -5.03 18.84 20.07
N LYS A 187 -4.22 18.73 19.00
CA LYS A 187 -3.09 19.64 18.73
C LYS A 187 -3.51 21.09 18.49
N LYS A 188 -4.73 21.32 18.06
CA LYS A 188 -5.31 22.66 17.83
C LYS A 188 -6.10 23.18 19.02
N ASN A 189 -6.18 22.44 20.13
CA ASN A 189 -7.00 22.75 21.30
C ASN A 189 -8.48 22.96 20.94
N ILE A 190 -8.98 22.23 19.94
CA ILE A 190 -10.37 22.27 19.50
C ILE A 190 -11.13 21.15 20.24
N LYS A 191 -12.33 21.46 20.74
CA LYS A 191 -13.17 20.49 21.43
C LYS A 191 -13.45 19.27 20.57
N ILE A 192 -13.15 18.09 21.10
CA ILE A 192 -13.48 16.80 20.46
C ILE A 192 -14.95 16.53 20.74
N ASN A 193 -15.78 16.56 19.71
CA ASN A 193 -17.20 16.24 19.76
C ASN A 193 -17.63 15.49 18.47
N ILE A 194 -18.83 14.91 18.50
CA ILE A 194 -19.38 14.12 17.40
C ILE A 194 -19.48 14.94 16.10
N ILE A 195 -19.80 16.23 16.18
CA ILE A 195 -19.93 17.10 15.01
C ILE A 195 -18.58 17.25 14.29
N ASN A 196 -17.49 17.46 15.06
CA ASN A 196 -16.15 17.62 14.50
C ASN A 196 -15.57 16.32 13.97
N LEU A 197 -16.10 15.16 14.39
CA LEU A 197 -15.69 13.81 13.96
C LEU A 197 -16.67 13.19 12.94
N SER A 198 -17.75 13.92 12.59
CA SER A 198 -18.85 13.33 11.80
C SER A 198 -18.41 12.70 10.49
N ASN A 199 -17.53 13.34 9.73
CA ASN A 199 -17.04 12.80 8.46
C ASN A 199 -16.37 11.43 8.63
N GLU A 200 -15.46 11.33 9.61
CA GLU A 200 -14.69 10.12 9.89
C GLU A 200 -15.58 9.01 10.49
N LEU A 201 -16.56 9.38 11.29
CA LEU A 201 -17.57 8.44 11.78
C LEU A 201 -18.43 7.89 10.64
N PHE A 202 -18.90 8.74 9.72
CA PHE A 202 -19.66 8.30 8.56
C PHE A 202 -18.82 7.40 7.63
N LEU A 203 -17.51 7.66 7.46
CA LEU A 203 -16.61 6.78 6.75
C LEU A 203 -16.54 5.38 7.40
N ILE A 204 -16.40 5.31 8.72
CA ILE A 204 -16.37 4.03 9.44
C ILE A 204 -17.72 3.33 9.36
N ILE A 205 -18.84 4.04 9.53
CA ILE A 205 -20.20 3.47 9.43
C ILE A 205 -20.43 2.89 8.03
N GLY A 206 -20.05 3.63 6.97
CA GLY A 206 -20.13 3.14 5.60
C GLY A 206 -19.27 1.87 5.38
N SER A 207 -18.06 1.86 5.94
CA SER A 207 -17.18 0.69 5.87
C SER A 207 -17.78 -0.52 6.58
N LEU A 208 -18.38 -0.33 7.76
CA LEU A 208 -19.04 -1.40 8.52
C LEU A 208 -20.26 -1.95 7.78
N ILE A 209 -21.11 -1.09 7.25
CA ILE A 209 -22.31 -1.50 6.51
C ILE A 209 -21.90 -2.31 5.26
N ALA A 210 -20.92 -1.81 4.48
CA ALA A 210 -20.43 -2.56 3.32
C ALA A 210 -19.81 -3.91 3.69
N ALA A 211 -19.05 -3.97 4.80
CA ALA A 211 -18.51 -5.24 5.29
C ALA A 211 -19.61 -6.24 5.70
N ILE A 212 -20.65 -5.77 6.38
CA ILE A 212 -21.83 -6.57 6.74
C ILE A 212 -22.51 -7.11 5.46
N ILE A 213 -22.74 -6.24 4.46
CA ILE A 213 -23.33 -6.65 3.19
C ILE A 213 -22.46 -7.75 2.54
N LEU A 214 -21.14 -7.58 2.49
CA LEU A 214 -20.25 -8.60 1.93
C LEU A 214 -20.29 -9.92 2.69
N VAL A 215 -20.39 -9.90 4.00
CA VAL A 215 -20.47 -11.14 4.83
C VAL A 215 -21.76 -11.91 4.55
N PHE A 216 -22.90 -11.23 4.43
CA PHE A 216 -24.19 -11.89 4.30
C PHE A 216 -24.61 -12.19 2.86
N PHE A 217 -24.18 -11.38 1.87
CA PHE A 217 -24.68 -11.44 0.50
C PHE A 217 -23.59 -11.78 -0.53
N SER A 218 -22.31 -11.89 -0.15
CA SER A 218 -21.28 -12.27 -1.10
C SER A 218 -21.42 -13.74 -1.49
N SER A 219 -21.50 -13.98 -2.80
CA SER A 219 -21.49 -15.33 -3.35
C SER A 219 -20.07 -15.94 -3.23
N ASN A 220 -20.03 -17.19 -2.73
CA ASN A 220 -18.80 -17.97 -2.61
C ASN A 220 -18.96 -19.34 -3.31
N ASP A 221 -19.94 -19.49 -4.20
CA ASP A 221 -20.16 -20.73 -4.94
C ASP A 221 -19.04 -20.89 -5.99
N PRO A 222 -18.22 -21.95 -5.91
CA PRO A 222 -17.14 -22.21 -6.88
C PRO A 222 -17.63 -22.30 -8.34
N ASN A 223 -18.88 -22.72 -8.56
CA ASN A 223 -19.46 -22.86 -9.89
C ASN A 223 -19.64 -21.49 -10.59
N LEU A 224 -19.76 -20.40 -9.80
CA LEU A 224 -19.92 -19.06 -10.33
C LEU A 224 -18.59 -18.42 -10.76
N LYS A 225 -17.45 -19.02 -10.43
CA LYS A 225 -16.13 -18.56 -10.87
C LYS A 225 -16.05 -18.46 -12.40
N GLU A 226 -16.64 -19.41 -13.08
CA GLU A 226 -16.60 -19.52 -14.53
C GLU A 226 -17.29 -18.32 -15.21
N LEU A 227 -18.40 -17.83 -14.65
CA LEU A 227 -19.11 -16.65 -15.15
C LEU A 227 -18.22 -15.39 -15.09
N VAL A 228 -17.56 -15.18 -13.93
CA VAL A 228 -16.63 -14.05 -13.75
C VAL A 228 -15.45 -14.15 -14.72
N CYS A 229 -14.91 -15.36 -14.93
CA CYS A 229 -13.81 -15.61 -15.84
C CYS A 229 -14.19 -15.40 -17.30
N ASN A 230 -15.33 -15.91 -17.73
CA ASN A 230 -15.80 -15.77 -19.12
C ASN A 230 -15.94 -14.30 -19.50
N ARG A 231 -16.52 -13.48 -18.61
CA ARG A 231 -16.58 -12.03 -18.82
C ARG A 231 -15.20 -11.38 -19.02
N LEU A 232 -14.15 -11.85 -18.33
CA LEU A 232 -12.80 -11.33 -18.53
C LEU A 232 -12.21 -11.77 -19.87
N ILE A 233 -12.43 -13.03 -20.25
CA ILE A 233 -12.00 -13.59 -21.53
C ILE A 233 -12.69 -12.88 -22.70
N ASP A 234 -14.01 -12.63 -22.61
CA ASP A 234 -14.78 -11.87 -23.61
C ASP A 234 -14.27 -10.42 -23.77
N ASN A 235 -13.64 -9.87 -22.74
CA ASN A 235 -12.96 -8.56 -22.79
C ASN A 235 -11.48 -8.66 -23.25
N GLY A 236 -11.07 -9.79 -23.85
CA GLY A 236 -9.76 -9.97 -24.48
C GLY A 236 -8.61 -10.31 -23.55
N LEU A 237 -8.91 -10.81 -22.35
CA LEU A 237 -7.90 -11.27 -21.39
C LEU A 237 -7.68 -12.79 -21.53
N SER A 238 -6.49 -13.27 -21.15
CA SER A 238 -6.20 -14.71 -21.20
C SER A 238 -6.86 -15.46 -20.03
N PRO A 239 -7.19 -16.76 -20.22
CA PRO A 239 -7.75 -17.60 -19.16
C PRO A 239 -6.86 -17.69 -17.90
N GLU A 240 -5.55 -17.48 -18.06
CA GLU A 240 -4.57 -17.53 -16.96
C GLU A 240 -4.86 -16.51 -15.85
N ILE A 241 -5.53 -15.40 -16.17
CA ILE A 241 -5.91 -14.36 -15.20
C ILE A 241 -6.83 -14.90 -14.09
N CYS A 242 -7.52 -15.99 -14.37
CA CYS A 242 -8.48 -16.63 -13.47
C CYS A 242 -7.85 -17.59 -12.44
N THR A 243 -6.55 -17.87 -12.53
CA THR A 243 -5.90 -18.91 -11.73
C THR A 243 -5.45 -18.47 -10.34
N GLY A 244 -5.28 -17.18 -10.07
CA GLY A 244 -4.77 -16.65 -8.80
C GLY A 244 -5.86 -16.14 -7.86
N ALA A 245 -5.94 -14.83 -7.70
CA ALA A 245 -6.82 -14.17 -6.74
C ALA A 245 -8.30 -14.53 -6.90
N LEU A 246 -8.78 -14.72 -8.14
CA LEU A 246 -10.14 -15.18 -8.41
C LEU A 246 -10.40 -16.58 -7.83
N THR A 247 -9.48 -17.52 -8.01
CA THR A 247 -9.60 -18.87 -7.45
C THR A 247 -9.68 -18.80 -5.93
N GLU A 248 -8.80 -18.05 -5.28
CA GLU A 248 -8.78 -17.92 -3.83
C GLU A 248 -10.10 -17.35 -3.28
N ILE A 249 -10.72 -16.39 -3.94
CA ILE A 249 -11.98 -15.81 -3.45
C ILE A 249 -13.14 -16.80 -3.48
N PHE A 250 -13.22 -17.64 -4.51
CA PHE A 250 -14.30 -18.63 -4.60
C PHE A 250 -14.05 -19.87 -3.75
N PHE A 251 -12.79 -20.25 -3.49
CA PHE A 251 -12.47 -21.45 -2.70
C PHE A 251 -12.19 -21.13 -1.21
N SER A 252 -11.84 -19.90 -0.86
CA SER A 252 -11.64 -19.52 0.54
C SER A 252 -12.95 -19.09 1.19
N ASN A 253 -13.76 -20.04 1.64
CA ASN A 253 -14.74 -19.74 2.69
C ASN A 253 -13.98 -19.35 3.94
N TYR A 254 -14.19 -18.15 4.49
CA TYR A 254 -13.60 -17.73 5.78
C TYR A 254 -13.81 -18.77 6.89
N LEU A 255 -14.94 -19.48 6.88
CA LEU A 255 -15.25 -20.55 7.84
C LEU A 255 -14.56 -21.88 7.52
N ASN A 256 -14.24 -22.17 6.25
CA ASN A 256 -13.57 -23.41 5.86
C ASN A 256 -12.04 -23.29 5.97
N SER A 257 -11.47 -22.11 5.83
CA SER A 257 -10.04 -21.88 6.14
C SER A 257 -9.74 -22.07 7.64
N TYR A 258 -10.72 -21.87 8.51
CA TYR A 258 -10.64 -22.21 9.93
C TYR A 258 -10.68 -23.71 10.20
N LYS A 259 -11.37 -24.48 9.36
CA LYS A 259 -11.43 -25.96 9.47
C LYS A 259 -10.15 -26.63 8.96
N SER A 260 -9.38 -25.98 8.12
CA SER A 260 -8.07 -26.48 7.78
C SER A 260 -7.08 -25.99 8.85
N PHE A 261 -6.70 -26.88 9.77
CA PHE A 261 -5.50 -26.74 10.62
C PHE A 261 -4.26 -26.29 9.82
N GLY A 262 -4.36 -26.34 8.48
CA GLY A 262 -3.35 -25.97 7.53
C GLY A 262 -2.85 -24.53 7.60
N LEU A 263 -3.70 -23.52 7.91
CA LEU A 263 -3.20 -22.14 7.99
C LEU A 263 -2.26 -21.93 9.19
N PHE A 264 -2.60 -22.50 10.35
CA PHE A 264 -1.76 -22.40 11.55
C PHE A 264 -0.45 -23.18 11.36
N GLU A 265 -0.51 -24.38 10.81
CA GLU A 265 0.69 -25.16 10.44
C GLU A 265 1.54 -24.43 9.41
N TYR A 266 0.91 -23.78 8.43
CA TYR A 266 1.58 -22.96 7.44
C TYR A 266 2.32 -21.77 8.09
N ILE A 267 1.65 -21.01 8.96
CA ILE A 267 2.24 -19.89 9.70
C ILE A 267 3.46 -20.36 10.52
N ILE A 268 3.36 -21.49 11.20
CA ILE A 268 4.47 -22.07 12.00
C ILE A 268 5.59 -22.56 11.09
N SER A 269 5.27 -23.34 10.04
CA SER A 269 6.26 -23.95 9.14
C SER A 269 7.09 -22.92 8.38
N TYR A 270 6.49 -21.78 8.03
CA TYR A 270 7.18 -20.64 7.40
C TYR A 270 7.78 -19.67 8.41
N GLY A 271 7.67 -19.92 9.72
CA GLY A 271 8.28 -19.07 10.75
C GLY A 271 7.80 -17.62 10.72
N TYR A 272 6.54 -17.40 10.37
CA TYR A 272 5.95 -16.05 10.22
C TYR A 272 6.09 -15.21 11.48
N ILE A 273 5.80 -15.78 12.63
CA ILE A 273 5.89 -15.07 13.92
C ILE A 273 7.28 -14.48 14.08
N LYS A 274 8.34 -15.26 13.87
CA LYS A 274 9.73 -14.79 13.97
C LYS A 274 10.03 -13.70 12.93
N THR A 275 9.71 -13.96 11.67
CA THR A 275 10.05 -13.08 10.54
C THR A 275 9.39 -11.71 10.67
N TYR A 276 8.08 -11.69 10.94
CA TYR A 276 7.35 -10.42 11.02
C TYR A 276 7.54 -9.70 12.34
N THR A 277 7.80 -10.41 13.46
CA THR A 277 8.24 -9.75 14.71
C THR A 277 9.56 -9.01 14.52
N ILE A 278 10.54 -9.62 13.85
CA ILE A 278 11.81 -8.94 13.55
C ILE A 278 11.56 -7.73 12.64
N ALA A 279 10.74 -7.84 11.60
CA ALA A 279 10.40 -6.70 10.73
C ALA A 279 9.73 -5.56 11.50
N ILE A 280 8.81 -5.87 12.40
CA ILE A 280 8.16 -4.91 13.30
C ILE A 280 9.20 -4.21 14.17
N LEU A 281 10.09 -4.95 14.83
CA LEU A 281 11.14 -4.39 15.67
C LEU A 281 12.09 -3.49 14.87
N LEU A 282 12.49 -3.92 13.66
CA LEU A 282 13.35 -3.13 12.77
C LEU A 282 12.69 -1.82 12.32
N PHE A 283 11.36 -1.78 12.18
CA PHE A 283 10.64 -0.54 11.87
C PHE A 283 10.44 0.34 13.10
N PHE A 284 10.06 -0.24 14.25
CA PHE A 284 9.78 0.54 15.44
C PHE A 284 11.04 1.12 16.09
N THR A 285 12.21 0.47 15.94
CA THR A 285 13.47 1.01 16.48
C THR A 285 13.78 2.42 15.96
N PRO A 286 13.86 2.69 14.63
CA PRO A 286 14.06 4.05 14.15
C PRO A 286 12.88 4.99 14.46
N LEU A 287 11.66 4.49 14.59
CA LEU A 287 10.51 5.31 15.00
C LEU A 287 10.68 5.81 16.44
N ILE A 288 11.05 4.94 17.37
CA ILE A 288 11.29 5.30 18.77
C ILE A 288 12.46 6.31 18.86
N LEU A 289 13.55 6.06 18.14
CA LEU A 289 14.69 6.99 18.08
C LEU A 289 14.26 8.35 17.49
N PHE A 290 13.47 8.35 16.43
CA PHE A 290 12.90 9.58 15.86
C PHE A 290 12.10 10.35 16.91
N LEU A 291 11.15 9.71 17.58
CA LEU A 291 10.30 10.33 18.60
C LEU A 291 11.14 10.90 19.78
N PHE A 292 12.16 10.16 20.19
CA PHE A 292 13.07 10.58 21.27
C PHE A 292 13.87 11.84 20.89
N PHE A 293 14.45 11.85 19.68
CA PHE A 293 15.30 12.96 19.24
C PHE A 293 14.52 14.19 18.72
N GLN A 294 13.23 14.05 18.44
CA GLN A 294 12.39 15.16 17.95
C GLN A 294 11.93 16.13 19.04
N LYS A 295 12.23 15.84 20.33
CA LYS A 295 11.81 16.68 21.48
C LYS A 295 10.31 16.97 21.53
N LEU A 296 9.50 15.96 21.22
CA LEU A 296 8.05 16.05 21.25
C LEU A 296 7.51 16.13 22.69
N ASP A 297 6.32 16.68 22.84
CA ASP A 297 5.59 16.64 24.10
C ASP A 297 5.35 15.16 24.52
N LYS A 298 5.64 14.86 25.79
CA LYS A 298 5.43 13.50 26.34
C LYS A 298 3.97 13.03 26.22
N LYS A 299 3.01 13.98 26.31
CA LYS A 299 1.59 13.65 26.10
C LYS A 299 1.30 13.21 24.65
N ASP A 300 1.88 13.91 23.67
CA ASP A 300 1.73 13.56 22.25
C ASP A 300 2.27 12.15 21.97
N ILE A 301 3.46 11.86 22.50
CA ILE A 301 4.10 10.55 22.37
C ILE A 301 3.22 9.47 23.01
N LYS A 302 2.72 9.70 24.24
CA LYS A 302 1.87 8.73 24.93
C LYS A 302 0.59 8.42 24.13
N ILE A 303 -0.11 9.45 23.67
CA ILE A 303 -1.36 9.29 22.89
C ILE A 303 -1.04 8.51 21.59
N PHE A 304 0.04 8.85 20.92
CA PHE A 304 0.45 8.18 19.70
C PHE A 304 0.81 6.71 19.93
N ILE A 305 1.57 6.38 20.97
CA ILE A 305 1.93 4.99 21.31
C ILE A 305 0.68 4.16 21.62
N ILE A 306 -0.25 4.69 22.41
CA ILE A 306 -1.51 4.01 22.71
C ILE A 306 -2.26 3.70 21.42
N PHE A 307 -2.33 4.66 20.49
CA PHE A 307 -2.95 4.43 19.19
C PHE A 307 -2.21 3.37 18.37
N LEU A 308 -0.89 3.40 18.31
CA LEU A 308 -0.12 2.40 17.57
C LEU A 308 -0.37 0.99 18.08
N ILE A 309 -0.43 0.80 19.40
CA ILE A 309 -0.73 -0.50 20.00
C ILE A 309 -2.16 -0.94 19.64
N PHE A 310 -3.14 -0.04 19.81
CA PHE A 310 -4.52 -0.30 19.43
C PHE A 310 -4.64 -0.72 17.98
N GLN A 311 -4.00 0.04 17.07
CA GLN A 311 -4.01 -0.22 15.64
C GLN A 311 -3.32 -1.55 15.28
N LEU A 312 -2.22 -1.88 15.98
CA LEU A 312 -1.53 -3.15 15.77
C LEU A 312 -2.41 -4.34 16.17
N ILE A 313 -3.23 -4.22 17.22
CA ILE A 313 -4.21 -5.26 17.60
C ILE A 313 -5.22 -5.48 16.48
N PHE A 314 -5.74 -4.41 15.87
CA PHE A 314 -6.65 -4.51 14.72
C PHE A 314 -5.98 -5.18 13.52
N VAL A 315 -4.75 -4.80 13.19
CA VAL A 315 -3.99 -5.43 12.10
C VAL A 315 -3.67 -6.89 12.41
N ALA A 316 -3.33 -7.20 13.66
CA ALA A 316 -3.05 -8.56 14.09
C ALA A 316 -4.26 -9.50 13.94
N SER A 317 -5.49 -9.00 14.07
CA SER A 317 -6.69 -9.81 13.83
C SER A 317 -6.81 -10.29 12.37
N ILE A 318 -6.27 -9.55 11.40
CA ILE A 318 -6.21 -9.96 10.00
C ILE A 318 -5.29 -11.19 9.83
N PHE A 319 -4.20 -11.25 10.59
CA PHE A 319 -3.19 -12.31 10.49
C PHE A 319 -3.73 -13.71 10.81
N ILE A 320 -4.87 -13.78 11.50
CA ILE A 320 -5.53 -15.05 11.81
C ILE A 320 -6.17 -15.68 10.56
N VAL A 321 -6.57 -14.85 9.58
CA VAL A 321 -7.37 -15.28 8.42
C VAL A 321 -6.64 -15.19 7.08
N VAL A 322 -5.41 -14.62 7.04
CA VAL A 322 -4.70 -14.40 5.79
C VAL A 322 -3.21 -14.75 5.88
N ASN A 323 -2.62 -15.09 4.72
CA ASN A 323 -1.20 -15.45 4.61
C ASN A 323 -0.30 -14.25 4.28
N ASP A 324 -0.84 -13.16 3.77
CA ASP A 324 -0.08 -12.00 3.23
C ASP A 324 0.31 -11.00 4.33
N TRP A 325 0.85 -11.45 5.45
CA TRP A 325 1.17 -10.60 6.62
C TRP A 325 2.03 -9.40 6.27
N GLY A 326 3.01 -9.58 5.40
CA GLY A 326 3.90 -8.49 5.01
C GLY A 326 3.19 -7.37 4.27
N ARG A 327 2.21 -7.67 3.43
CA ARG A 327 1.40 -6.64 2.75
C ARG A 327 0.62 -5.79 3.75
N TYR A 328 -0.01 -6.41 4.72
CA TYR A 328 -0.83 -5.69 5.72
C TYR A 328 0.02 -4.88 6.69
N LEU A 329 1.19 -5.42 7.08
CA LEU A 329 2.17 -4.63 7.82
C LEU A 329 2.70 -3.46 7.01
N ASN A 330 2.91 -3.62 5.69
CA ASN A 330 3.32 -2.50 4.83
C ASN A 330 2.27 -1.38 4.83
N ILE A 331 0.96 -1.71 4.74
CA ILE A 331 -0.11 -0.70 4.86
C ILE A 331 0.02 0.03 6.20
N TYR A 332 0.11 -0.71 7.29
CA TYR A 332 0.25 -0.15 8.63
C TYR A 332 1.44 0.81 8.73
N PHE A 333 2.61 0.40 8.25
CA PHE A 333 3.83 1.21 8.31
C PHE A 333 3.78 2.45 7.40
N ILE A 334 3.17 2.37 6.22
CA ILE A 334 2.98 3.53 5.36
C ILE A 334 2.02 4.54 6.00
N LEU A 335 0.92 4.09 6.59
CA LEU A 335 -0.01 4.99 7.27
C LEU A 335 0.64 5.68 8.47
N ILE A 336 1.46 4.97 9.25
CA ILE A 336 2.29 5.55 10.32
C ILE A 336 3.28 6.58 9.74
N LEU A 337 3.97 6.26 8.66
CA LEU A 337 4.91 7.17 8.02
C LEU A 337 4.23 8.47 7.60
N VAL A 338 3.05 8.41 6.97
CA VAL A 338 2.27 9.58 6.58
C VAL A 338 1.84 10.39 7.81
N PHE A 339 1.33 9.72 8.86
CA PHE A 339 0.94 10.36 10.11
C PHE A 339 2.10 11.11 10.77
N VAL A 340 3.24 10.43 10.94
CA VAL A 340 4.46 10.99 11.53
C VAL A 340 4.98 12.16 10.71
N SER A 341 4.95 12.04 9.38
CA SER A 341 5.37 13.10 8.46
C SER A 341 4.56 14.39 8.64
N TYR A 342 3.28 14.26 8.88
CA TYR A 342 2.38 15.41 9.01
C TYR A 342 2.42 16.03 10.41
N PHE A 343 2.33 15.21 11.47
CA PHE A 343 2.12 15.70 12.83
C PHE A 343 3.39 15.95 13.61
N PHE A 344 4.47 15.20 13.36
CA PHE A 344 5.65 15.21 14.21
C PHE A 344 6.88 15.85 13.58
N LEU A 345 6.90 16.08 12.28
CA LEU A 345 7.95 16.87 11.67
C LEU A 345 7.66 18.37 11.88
N GLU A 346 8.69 19.10 12.37
CA GLU A 346 8.66 20.56 12.50
C GLU A 346 8.54 21.25 11.15
N GLU A 347 7.92 22.42 11.12
CA GLU A 347 7.91 23.26 9.93
C GLU A 347 9.30 23.78 9.61
N LYS A 348 9.61 23.94 8.32
CA LYS A 348 10.94 24.28 7.83
C LYS A 348 11.27 25.72 8.20
N VAL A 349 12.16 25.91 9.18
CA VAL A 349 12.86 27.18 9.40
C VAL A 349 14.15 27.15 8.57
N ARG A 350 14.48 28.22 7.87
CA ARG A 350 15.69 28.32 7.04
C ARG A 350 16.95 28.28 7.93
N GLU A 351 17.48 27.12 8.19
CA GLU A 351 18.80 26.96 8.80
C GLU A 351 19.74 26.24 7.84
N ILE A 352 20.82 26.91 7.47
CA ILE A 352 21.95 26.31 6.74
C ILE A 352 22.87 25.69 7.78
N LYS A 353 22.75 24.37 8.02
CA LYS A 353 23.70 23.65 8.91
C LYS A 353 24.88 23.11 8.13
N LYS A 354 26.10 23.37 8.62
CA LYS A 354 27.33 22.82 8.06
C LYS A 354 27.34 21.29 8.14
N PHE A 355 27.88 20.65 7.10
CA PHE A 355 28.10 19.20 7.08
C PHE A 355 29.12 18.81 8.15
N ASN A 356 28.82 17.77 8.95
CA ASN A 356 29.69 17.27 10.01
C ASN A 356 29.94 15.77 9.80
N PHE A 357 31.15 15.31 10.14
CA PHE A 357 31.58 13.90 10.05
C PHE A 357 30.61 12.91 10.73
N LYS A 358 30.02 13.28 11.87
CA LYS A 358 28.98 12.48 12.53
C LYS A 358 27.77 12.17 11.62
N ARG A 359 27.45 13.06 10.69
CA ARG A 359 26.35 12.84 9.72
C ARG A 359 26.72 11.80 8.67
N LEU A 360 27.99 11.72 8.28
CA LEU A 360 28.47 10.71 7.34
C LEU A 360 28.29 9.30 7.90
N ILE A 361 28.62 9.11 9.18
CA ILE A 361 28.43 7.83 9.87
C ILE A 361 26.94 7.44 9.87
N ILE A 362 26.04 8.37 10.21
CA ILE A 362 24.60 8.07 10.22
C ILE A 362 24.10 7.75 8.80
N VAL A 363 24.58 8.44 7.77
CA VAL A 363 24.24 8.14 6.37
C VAL A 363 24.73 6.73 5.98
N PHE A 364 25.92 6.34 6.41
CA PHE A 364 26.41 4.98 6.19
C PHE A 364 25.51 3.93 6.85
N PHE A 365 25.12 4.11 8.10
CA PHE A 365 24.17 3.22 8.79
C PHE A 365 22.79 3.24 8.13
N LEU A 366 22.34 4.39 7.63
CA LEU A 366 21.08 4.50 6.87
C LEU A 366 21.13 3.63 5.61
N ILE A 367 22.23 3.70 4.86
CA ILE A 367 22.41 2.88 3.64
C ILE A 367 22.42 1.39 4.04
N LEU A 368 23.19 1.00 5.05
CA LEU A 368 23.20 -0.39 5.53
C LEU A 368 21.78 -0.85 5.93
N TYR A 369 21.09 -0.07 6.75
CA TYR A 369 19.73 -0.40 7.18
C TYR A 369 18.77 -0.54 6.00
N ALA A 370 18.80 0.41 5.07
CA ALA A 370 17.90 0.41 3.92
C ALA A 370 18.18 -0.74 2.92
N THR A 371 19.39 -1.30 2.90
CA THR A 371 19.83 -2.21 1.85
C THR A 371 20.13 -3.64 2.29
N SER A 372 20.27 -3.89 3.61
CA SER A 372 20.69 -5.21 4.11
C SER A 372 19.58 -6.23 4.26
N TRP A 373 18.34 -5.79 4.33
CA TRP A 373 17.19 -6.65 4.58
C TRP A 373 15.95 -6.20 3.82
N HIS A 374 14.95 -7.06 3.71
CA HIS A 374 13.59 -6.66 3.33
C HIS A 374 12.57 -7.62 3.94
N MET A 375 11.36 -7.14 4.13
CA MET A 375 10.23 -7.93 4.57
C MET A 375 9.59 -8.62 3.36
N PRO A 376 9.37 -9.94 3.36
CA PRO A 376 8.60 -10.61 2.31
C PRO A 376 7.10 -10.26 2.45
N HIS A 377 6.34 -10.28 1.35
CA HIS A 377 4.88 -10.14 1.43
C HIS A 377 4.23 -11.37 2.06
N CYS A 378 4.68 -12.57 1.69
CA CYS A 378 4.29 -13.87 2.27
C CYS A 378 5.36 -14.93 2.07
N CYS A 379 5.09 -16.12 2.55
CA CYS A 379 5.59 -17.39 2.03
C CYS A 379 7.10 -17.59 2.09
N GLN A 380 7.81 -16.90 2.98
CA GLN A 380 9.26 -17.01 3.18
C GLN A 380 9.60 -17.19 4.67
N LYS A 381 10.53 -18.09 4.97
CA LYS A 381 10.95 -18.42 6.34
C LYS A 381 11.74 -17.34 7.06
N ASN A 382 12.36 -16.41 6.32
CA ASN A 382 13.23 -15.38 6.88
C ASN A 382 13.05 -14.05 6.17
N LEU A 383 13.55 -12.97 6.78
CA LEU A 383 13.72 -11.71 6.08
C LEU A 383 14.60 -11.91 4.86
N GLY A 384 14.24 -11.26 3.75
CA GLY A 384 15.05 -11.30 2.54
C GLY A 384 16.34 -10.50 2.69
N LYS A 385 17.33 -10.82 1.85
CA LYS A 385 18.68 -10.27 1.88
C LYS A 385 18.83 -8.89 1.20
N GLY A 386 17.82 -8.05 1.21
CA GLY A 386 17.90 -6.68 0.70
C GLY A 386 18.44 -6.60 -0.74
N LEU A 387 19.52 -5.83 -0.96
CA LEU A 387 20.11 -5.66 -2.29
C LEU A 387 20.67 -6.95 -2.90
N GLU A 388 21.05 -7.95 -2.11
CA GLU A 388 21.53 -9.23 -2.64
C GLU A 388 20.43 -9.89 -3.48
N SER A 389 19.19 -9.91 -3.01
CA SER A 389 18.06 -10.43 -3.79
C SER A 389 17.75 -9.58 -5.04
N PHE A 390 18.08 -8.30 -5.05
CA PHE A 390 18.02 -7.46 -6.25
C PHE A 390 19.13 -7.79 -7.23
N LYS A 391 20.37 -7.99 -6.75
CA LYS A 391 21.51 -8.42 -7.52
C LYS A 391 21.24 -9.77 -8.19
N ASP A 392 20.76 -10.77 -7.44
CA ASP A 392 20.42 -12.10 -7.97
C ASP A 392 19.37 -12.02 -9.08
N ARG A 393 18.37 -11.15 -8.94
CA ARG A 393 17.37 -10.91 -10.00
C ARG A 393 17.99 -10.30 -11.27
N ILE A 394 18.95 -9.37 -11.13
CA ILE A 394 19.67 -8.79 -12.28
C ILE A 394 20.56 -9.84 -12.94
N PHE A 395 21.35 -10.58 -12.16
CA PHE A 395 22.21 -11.63 -12.69
C PHE A 395 21.43 -12.74 -13.40
N PHE A 396 20.31 -13.17 -12.82
CA PHE A 396 19.43 -14.11 -13.49
C PHE A 396 18.94 -13.59 -14.84
N ARG A 397 18.65 -12.31 -14.98
CA ARG A 397 18.25 -11.69 -16.24
C ARG A 397 19.38 -11.64 -17.25
N ILE A 398 20.59 -11.27 -16.81
CA ILE A 398 21.78 -11.21 -17.66
C ILE A 398 22.14 -12.62 -18.19
N ASN A 399 22.04 -13.63 -17.32
CA ASN A 399 22.39 -15.01 -17.68
C ASN A 399 21.29 -15.74 -18.48
N ASN A 400 20.09 -15.17 -18.60
CA ASN A 400 18.97 -15.73 -19.38
C ASN A 400 18.39 -14.71 -20.36
N PRO A 401 19.20 -14.15 -21.30
CA PRO A 401 18.78 -13.04 -22.16
C PRO A 401 17.65 -13.45 -23.13
N THR A 402 17.69 -14.67 -23.68
CA THR A 402 16.70 -15.19 -24.65
C THR A 402 15.29 -15.18 -24.06
N LYS A 403 15.13 -15.69 -22.86
CA LYS A 403 13.84 -15.70 -22.14
C LYS A 403 13.29 -14.28 -21.89
N TYR A 404 14.16 -13.28 -21.77
CA TYR A 404 13.78 -11.89 -21.56
C TYR A 404 13.55 -11.14 -22.88
N ASN A 405 14.31 -11.44 -23.94
CA ASN A 405 14.12 -10.82 -25.25
C ASN A 405 12.79 -11.23 -25.86
N ASP A 406 12.43 -12.50 -25.80
CA ASP A 406 11.09 -12.97 -26.22
C ASP A 406 9.97 -12.33 -25.43
N LEU A 407 10.17 -12.13 -24.15
CA LEU A 407 9.18 -11.46 -23.31
C LEU A 407 9.05 -9.99 -23.65
N SER A 408 10.17 -9.27 -23.80
CA SER A 408 10.16 -7.85 -24.18
C SER A 408 9.52 -7.67 -25.56
N ARG A 409 9.80 -8.58 -26.50
CA ARG A 409 9.17 -8.61 -27.82
C ARG A 409 7.66 -8.84 -27.71
N LYS A 410 7.21 -9.81 -26.93
CA LYS A 410 5.77 -10.06 -26.69
C LYS A 410 5.06 -8.86 -26.04
N ILE A 411 5.73 -8.19 -25.09
CA ILE A 411 5.23 -6.97 -24.46
C ILE A 411 5.06 -5.85 -25.50
N ILE A 412 6.10 -5.61 -26.32
CA ILE A 412 6.08 -4.57 -27.35
C ILE A 412 5.01 -4.88 -28.41
N LEU A 413 4.90 -6.12 -28.88
CA LEU A 413 3.88 -6.53 -29.83
C LEU A 413 2.46 -6.36 -29.28
N LYS A 414 2.24 -6.74 -28.01
CA LYS A 414 0.96 -6.53 -27.34
C LYS A 414 0.63 -5.04 -27.13
N LEU A 415 1.64 -4.21 -26.82
CA LEU A 415 1.50 -2.76 -26.71
C LEU A 415 1.15 -2.09 -28.03
N LEU A 416 1.75 -2.56 -29.13
CA LEU A 416 1.50 -2.01 -30.47
C LEU A 416 0.25 -2.61 -31.15
N ARG A 417 -0.48 -3.53 -30.50
CA ARG A 417 -1.62 -4.28 -31.08
C ARG A 417 -1.27 -4.95 -32.42
N VAL A 418 -0.02 -5.25 -32.64
CA VAL A 418 0.40 -6.02 -33.81
C VAL A 418 0.03 -7.49 -33.52
N ASN A 419 -1.14 -7.91 -34.00
CA ASN A 419 -1.47 -9.33 -34.01
C ASN A 419 -0.48 -10.04 -34.93
N GLU A 420 0.36 -10.92 -34.40
CA GLU A 420 1.01 -11.94 -35.20
C GLU A 420 -0.09 -12.91 -35.67
N HIS A 421 -0.84 -12.52 -36.69
CA HIS A 421 -1.56 -13.46 -37.51
C HIS A 421 -0.48 -14.17 -38.38
N LYS A 422 0.06 -15.25 -37.83
CA LYS A 422 0.58 -16.36 -38.62
C LYS A 422 0.62 -17.63 -37.79
#